data_19bdd3e41a8a4d38a3738f995ea74a1f
#
_entry.id   19bdd3e41a8a4d38a3738f995ea74a1f
#
_cell.length_a   1.000
_cell.length_b   1.000
_cell.length_c   1.000
_cell.angle_alpha   90.00
_cell.angle_beta   90.00
_cell.angle_gamma   90.00
#
_symmetry.space_group_name_H-M   'P 1'
#
loop_
_entity.id
_entity.type
_entity.pdbx_description
1 polymer ?
#
loop_
_entity_poly.entity_id
_entity_poly.type
_entity_poly.pdbx_seq_one_letter_code
_entity_poly.pdbx_strand_id
1 'polypeptide(L)'
;MPMSFIQATPFIIEQVVHLKPDSILDVGIGFGKYGLLLREVLELPYERYAQSQWKVKIDGVEAFEGYRNPVHEFVYNRVFYGKIEEILPSLGQYDVILLIDVLEHFEKEEGRKLLRDLLLHARKSLLVATPRFPAPQGAYLGNAFETHRSRWHILDFVDFDFSYLHIPIGNNGAEVFHLFPTQSAPREQDDAVCIPEAQKKEDSSSPLTIGAYIPHKHLTGGMKMFFEYLRILKRRGHKIVLFWRGERGESAIPEWSLLDKGEVQEIPIFPHEPILPFVKECNVVIALWFQQMEELAESPVPVVLFEQGSEFLFGDCQDLRPDSPVRQLLKRNYTTPWPIITVSPLLDTILRIRYGRKTTVVPNGVDTNFYHPGKEKRENVVLLVGNPQLRFKGFDIALQVLEKAWRIYPHFEVHWACQVSPRVYGISFPLKIFSNPPQEDLAKHYREATVFLFTSWYEGFGLPPFEAMASGTAVVATDCGGIRTYAKEGYNALLAEPGDVDSLAYALVFLLQNEEARKTLEQRGRATALEFSLEKQALKFEMVLQSVARSTSLPSFSRTAMQREILK
;
A
#
# COMPACT_ATOMS: atom_id res chain seq x y z
N MET A 1 -19.73 5.43 -23.08
CA MET A 1 -19.21 6.43 -24.05
C MET A 1 -17.68 6.30 -24.06
N PRO A 2 -17.01 6.21 -25.20
CA PRO A 2 -15.55 6.12 -25.26
C PRO A 2 -14.92 7.49 -24.91
N MET A 3 -15.15 7.93 -23.68
CA MET A 3 -14.63 9.18 -23.16
C MET A 3 -13.92 8.90 -21.86
N SER A 4 -12.60 8.93 -21.92
CA SER A 4 -11.74 8.93 -20.73
C SER A 4 -12.06 10.13 -19.84
N PHE A 5 -11.83 9.97 -18.54
CA PHE A 5 -12.02 11.04 -17.56
C PHE A 5 -11.17 12.26 -17.94
N ILE A 6 -11.84 13.36 -18.25
CA ILE A 6 -11.14 14.59 -18.69
C ILE A 6 -10.19 15.11 -17.60
N GLN A 7 -10.49 14.86 -16.33
CA GLN A 7 -9.68 15.27 -15.20
C GLN A 7 -8.33 14.53 -15.12
N ALA A 8 -8.23 13.31 -15.67
CA ALA A 8 -6.98 12.56 -15.74
C ALA A 8 -6.08 13.04 -16.89
N THR A 9 -6.66 13.68 -17.91
CA THR A 9 -5.96 14.08 -19.13
C THR A 9 -4.73 14.98 -18.85
N PRO A 10 -4.79 16.04 -18.02
CA PRO A 10 -3.63 16.90 -17.78
C PRO A 10 -2.45 16.13 -17.18
N PHE A 11 -2.72 15.24 -16.22
CA PHE A 11 -1.69 14.42 -15.57
C PHE A 11 -1.02 13.45 -16.54
N ILE A 12 -1.80 12.80 -17.40
CA ILE A 12 -1.29 11.86 -18.41
C ILE A 12 -0.42 12.59 -19.42
N ILE A 13 -0.91 13.72 -19.95
CA ILE A 13 -0.17 14.54 -20.93
C ILE A 13 1.13 15.07 -20.33
N GLU A 14 1.11 15.56 -19.08
CA GLU A 14 2.31 16.02 -18.38
C GLU A 14 3.38 14.93 -18.28
N GLN A 15 3.00 13.68 -17.97
CA GLN A 15 3.94 12.56 -17.92
C GLN A 15 4.57 12.31 -19.30
N VAL A 16 3.78 12.31 -20.36
CA VAL A 16 4.30 12.10 -21.73
C VAL A 16 5.27 13.22 -22.12
N VAL A 17 4.93 14.49 -21.86
CA VAL A 17 5.81 15.64 -22.13
C VAL A 17 7.14 15.53 -21.36
N HIS A 18 7.07 15.12 -20.09
CA HIS A 18 8.25 14.93 -19.25
C HIS A 18 9.19 13.83 -19.79
N LEU A 19 8.63 12.73 -20.29
CA LEU A 19 9.38 11.60 -20.84
C LEU A 19 10.07 11.90 -22.18
N LYS A 20 9.68 12.97 -22.88
CA LYS A 20 10.23 13.38 -24.20
C LYS A 20 10.34 12.17 -25.14
N PRO A 21 9.23 11.53 -25.52
CA PRO A 21 9.28 10.34 -26.35
C PRO A 21 9.56 10.68 -27.82
N ASP A 22 10.28 9.78 -28.51
CA ASP A 22 10.38 9.79 -29.97
C ASP A 22 9.27 8.91 -30.60
N SER A 23 8.66 8.02 -29.83
CA SER A 23 7.59 7.13 -30.31
C SER A 23 6.57 6.81 -29.21
N ILE A 24 5.30 6.81 -29.60
CA ILE A 24 4.14 6.54 -28.74
C ILE A 24 3.25 5.50 -29.41
N LEU A 25 2.77 4.53 -28.65
CA LEU A 25 1.66 3.66 -29.00
C LEU A 25 0.45 4.02 -28.15
N ASP A 26 -0.64 4.41 -28.79
CA ASP A 26 -1.91 4.71 -28.12
C ASP A 26 -2.86 3.52 -28.36
N VAL A 27 -3.22 2.81 -27.27
CA VAL A 27 -4.04 1.60 -27.33
C VAL A 27 -5.45 1.92 -26.87
N GLY A 28 -6.45 1.64 -27.73
CA GLY A 28 -7.85 2.01 -27.51
C GLY A 28 -8.08 3.49 -27.79
N ILE A 29 -7.72 3.92 -29.01
CA ILE A 29 -7.72 5.34 -29.40
C ILE A 29 -9.09 6.01 -29.37
N GLY A 30 -10.19 5.22 -29.39
CA GLY A 30 -11.55 5.76 -29.46
C GLY A 30 -11.73 6.75 -30.63
N PHE A 31 -12.06 8.00 -30.34
CA PHE A 31 -12.15 9.05 -31.37
C PHE A 31 -10.83 9.80 -31.66
N GLY A 32 -9.70 9.37 -31.09
CA GLY A 32 -8.38 9.98 -31.35
C GLY A 32 -8.00 11.13 -30.43
N LYS A 33 -8.64 11.24 -29.25
CA LYS A 33 -8.43 12.31 -28.27
C LYS A 33 -6.96 12.49 -27.89
N TYR A 34 -6.29 11.41 -27.45
CA TYR A 34 -4.90 11.50 -27.01
C TYR A 34 -3.94 11.77 -28.17
N GLY A 35 -4.17 11.18 -29.34
CA GLY A 35 -3.41 11.50 -30.54
C GLY A 35 -3.41 12.99 -30.85
N LEU A 36 -4.58 13.64 -30.80
CA LEU A 36 -4.71 15.10 -31.04
C LEU A 36 -3.97 15.91 -29.98
N LEU A 37 -4.23 15.67 -28.70
CA LEU A 37 -3.60 16.40 -27.59
C LEU A 37 -2.08 16.24 -27.59
N LEU A 38 -1.57 15.03 -27.90
CA LEU A 38 -0.14 14.78 -27.97
C LEU A 38 0.52 15.53 -29.12
N ARG A 39 -0.13 15.66 -30.28
CA ARG A 39 0.37 16.51 -31.36
C ARG A 39 0.46 17.98 -30.94
N GLU A 40 -0.56 18.46 -30.23
CA GLU A 40 -0.57 19.81 -29.71
C GLU A 40 0.63 20.09 -28.80
N VAL A 41 0.92 19.22 -27.84
CA VAL A 41 1.97 19.48 -26.83
C VAL A 41 3.38 19.05 -27.27
N LEU A 42 3.53 18.10 -28.21
CA LEU A 42 4.84 17.59 -28.63
C LEU A 42 5.34 18.17 -29.93
N GLU A 43 4.47 18.78 -30.75
CA GLU A 43 4.84 19.30 -32.06
C GLU A 43 4.68 20.80 -32.16
N LEU A 44 3.54 21.40 -31.75
CA LEU A 44 3.26 22.84 -31.94
C LEU A 44 4.23 23.77 -31.19
N PRO A 45 4.70 23.47 -29.97
CA PRO A 45 5.67 24.29 -29.27
C PRO A 45 7.02 24.40 -30.00
N TYR A 46 7.27 23.50 -30.96
CA TYR A 46 8.48 23.50 -31.80
C TYR A 46 8.18 23.97 -33.23
N GLU A 47 7.08 24.70 -33.42
CA GLU A 47 6.66 25.28 -34.72
C GLU A 47 6.46 24.24 -35.84
N ARG A 48 6.11 22.98 -35.47
CA ARG A 48 5.86 21.90 -36.43
C ARG A 48 4.35 21.73 -36.66
N TYR A 49 3.81 22.57 -37.54
CA TYR A 49 2.35 22.68 -37.78
C TYR A 49 1.83 21.66 -38.81
N ALA A 50 2.64 21.27 -39.77
CA ALA A 50 2.24 20.29 -40.79
C ALA A 50 2.69 18.88 -40.43
N GLN A 51 1.90 17.85 -40.79
CA GLN A 51 2.22 16.45 -40.57
C GLN A 51 3.63 16.06 -41.05
N SER A 52 4.06 16.60 -42.20
CA SER A 52 5.40 16.36 -42.76
C SER A 52 6.55 16.88 -41.90
N GLN A 53 6.28 17.75 -40.93
CA GLN A 53 7.25 18.32 -39.99
C GLN A 53 7.30 17.58 -38.67
N TRP A 54 6.30 16.75 -38.40
CA TRP A 54 6.19 16.02 -37.11
C TRP A 54 7.32 15.02 -36.93
N LYS A 55 7.90 15.02 -35.72
CA LYS A 55 9.05 14.17 -35.39
C LYS A 55 8.68 13.00 -34.51
N VAL A 56 7.68 13.18 -33.65
CA VAL A 56 7.25 12.11 -32.74
C VAL A 56 6.38 11.13 -33.52
N LYS A 57 6.75 9.88 -33.55
CA LYS A 57 5.93 8.82 -34.14
C LYS A 57 4.81 8.48 -33.17
N ILE A 58 3.55 8.60 -33.58
CA ILE A 58 2.37 8.19 -32.80
C ILE A 58 1.59 7.19 -33.63
N ASP A 59 1.58 5.94 -33.20
CA ASP A 59 0.73 4.88 -33.79
C ASP A 59 -0.47 4.60 -32.87
N GLY A 60 -1.60 4.22 -33.43
CA GLY A 60 -2.84 3.92 -32.72
C GLY A 60 -3.33 2.50 -32.93
N VAL A 61 -3.99 1.92 -31.94
CA VAL A 61 -4.71 0.64 -32.04
C VAL A 61 -6.17 0.84 -31.62
N GLU A 62 -7.12 0.34 -32.42
CA GLU A 62 -8.55 0.42 -32.14
C GLU A 62 -9.24 -0.91 -32.45
N ALA A 63 -9.89 -1.50 -31.44
CA ALA A 63 -10.57 -2.77 -31.60
C ALA A 63 -11.90 -2.66 -32.36
N PHE A 64 -12.60 -1.53 -32.23
CA PHE A 64 -13.89 -1.30 -32.84
C PHE A 64 -13.77 -0.40 -34.07
N GLU A 65 -13.75 -0.98 -35.25
CA GLU A 65 -13.62 -0.25 -36.54
C GLU A 65 -14.71 0.82 -36.74
N GLY A 66 -15.87 0.68 -36.09
CA GLY A 66 -16.93 1.69 -36.12
C GLY A 66 -16.56 3.08 -35.54
N TYR A 67 -15.44 3.19 -34.83
CA TYR A 67 -14.92 4.50 -34.37
C TYR A 67 -14.00 5.18 -35.38
N ARG A 68 -13.72 4.55 -36.51
CA ARG A 68 -12.92 5.14 -37.59
C ARG A 68 -13.45 6.50 -38.01
N ASN A 69 -12.57 7.50 -38.03
CA ASN A 69 -12.92 8.87 -38.38
C ASN A 69 -11.69 9.63 -38.93
N PRO A 70 -11.86 10.83 -39.54
CA PRO A 70 -10.76 11.60 -40.13
C PRO A 70 -9.67 12.03 -39.15
N VAL A 71 -9.96 12.16 -37.84
CA VAL A 71 -8.95 12.50 -36.83
C VAL A 71 -7.88 11.42 -36.76
N HIS A 72 -8.26 10.14 -36.91
CA HIS A 72 -7.31 9.04 -36.92
C HIS A 72 -6.26 9.19 -38.03
N GLU A 73 -6.70 9.53 -39.24
CA GLU A 73 -5.81 9.71 -40.39
C GLU A 73 -4.94 10.96 -40.26
N PHE A 74 -5.45 11.97 -39.53
CA PHE A 74 -4.72 13.21 -39.34
C PHE A 74 -3.68 13.12 -38.22
N VAL A 75 -3.99 12.52 -37.06
CA VAL A 75 -3.11 12.62 -35.87
C VAL A 75 -2.14 11.45 -35.72
N TYR A 76 -2.49 10.25 -36.21
CA TYR A 76 -1.63 9.07 -36.09
C TYR A 76 -0.78 8.85 -37.33
N ASN A 77 0.43 8.32 -37.15
CA ASN A 77 1.27 7.88 -38.26
C ASN A 77 0.70 6.62 -38.91
N ARG A 78 0.17 5.70 -38.07
CA ARG A 78 -0.54 4.50 -38.49
C ARG A 78 -1.61 4.17 -37.47
N VAL A 79 -2.75 3.64 -37.95
CA VAL A 79 -3.79 3.08 -37.10
C VAL A 79 -3.98 1.62 -37.49
N PHE A 80 -3.92 0.76 -36.49
CA PHE A 80 -4.18 -0.67 -36.61
C PHE A 80 -5.59 -0.95 -36.07
N TYR A 81 -6.47 -1.44 -36.93
CA TYR A 81 -7.81 -1.84 -36.53
C TYR A 81 -7.84 -3.33 -36.20
N GLY A 82 -8.21 -3.68 -34.97
CA GLY A 82 -8.24 -5.03 -34.41
C GLY A 82 -7.83 -5.09 -32.96
N LYS A 83 -7.87 -6.28 -32.39
CA LYS A 83 -7.52 -6.49 -30.98
C LYS A 83 -6.03 -6.32 -30.76
N ILE A 84 -5.67 -5.66 -29.66
CA ILE A 84 -4.27 -5.40 -29.32
C ILE A 84 -3.46 -6.68 -29.17
N GLU A 85 -4.05 -7.76 -28.62
CA GLU A 85 -3.38 -9.05 -28.41
C GLU A 85 -2.96 -9.71 -29.74
N GLU A 86 -3.69 -9.44 -30.81
CA GLU A 86 -3.39 -9.96 -32.17
C GLU A 86 -2.36 -9.09 -32.90
N ILE A 87 -2.40 -7.78 -32.64
CA ILE A 87 -1.56 -6.78 -33.31
C ILE A 87 -0.17 -6.68 -32.67
N LEU A 88 -0.11 -6.68 -31.32
CA LEU A 88 1.11 -6.43 -30.53
C LEU A 88 2.33 -7.27 -30.95
N PRO A 89 2.21 -8.57 -31.26
CA PRO A 89 3.37 -9.39 -31.69
C PRO A 89 4.03 -8.89 -33.00
N SER A 90 3.33 -8.12 -33.82
CA SER A 90 3.84 -7.55 -35.08
C SER A 90 4.44 -6.16 -34.89
N LEU A 91 4.29 -5.55 -33.70
CA LEU A 91 4.78 -4.22 -33.42
C LEU A 91 6.21 -4.24 -32.86
N GLY A 92 6.96 -3.19 -33.14
CA GLY A 92 8.24 -2.92 -32.49
C GLY A 92 8.06 -2.30 -31.10
N GLN A 93 9.15 -1.81 -30.55
CA GLN A 93 9.13 -1.10 -29.27
C GLN A 93 8.80 0.39 -29.45
N TYR A 94 8.12 0.94 -28.46
CA TYR A 94 7.79 2.38 -28.34
C TYR A 94 8.41 2.95 -27.06
N ASP A 95 8.68 4.25 -27.05
CA ASP A 95 9.17 4.91 -25.85
C ASP A 95 8.09 4.92 -24.77
N VAL A 96 6.87 5.30 -25.16
CA VAL A 96 5.72 5.37 -24.28
C VAL A 96 4.55 4.60 -24.89
N ILE A 97 3.86 3.85 -24.05
CA ILE A 97 2.58 3.20 -24.42
C ILE A 97 1.49 3.79 -23.54
N LEU A 98 0.35 4.12 -24.13
CA LEU A 98 -0.85 4.55 -23.43
C LEU A 98 -1.89 3.43 -23.45
N LEU A 99 -2.49 3.15 -22.30
CA LEU A 99 -3.60 2.22 -22.11
C LEU A 99 -4.65 2.91 -21.21
N ILE A 100 -5.43 3.81 -21.81
CA ILE A 100 -6.29 4.74 -21.07
C ILE A 100 -7.74 4.33 -21.21
N ASP A 101 -8.39 3.96 -20.10
CA ASP A 101 -9.76 3.47 -20.03
C ASP A 101 -10.00 2.29 -21.00
N VAL A 102 -9.10 1.31 -20.94
CA VAL A 102 -9.11 0.10 -21.79
C VAL A 102 -9.00 -1.17 -20.95
N LEU A 103 -8.21 -1.10 -19.86
CA LEU A 103 -7.86 -2.28 -19.07
C LEU A 103 -9.07 -2.94 -18.41
N GLU A 104 -10.05 -2.16 -18.00
CA GLU A 104 -11.32 -2.61 -17.40
C GLU A 104 -12.21 -3.43 -18.34
N HIS A 105 -11.95 -3.38 -19.64
CA HIS A 105 -12.70 -4.14 -20.66
C HIS A 105 -12.20 -5.59 -20.82
N PHE A 106 -11.05 -5.93 -20.23
CA PHE A 106 -10.50 -7.29 -20.22
C PHE A 106 -10.92 -8.05 -18.95
N GLU A 107 -11.00 -9.38 -19.06
CA GLU A 107 -11.02 -10.21 -17.86
C GLU A 107 -9.70 -10.03 -17.08
N LYS A 108 -9.74 -10.18 -15.76
CA LYS A 108 -8.63 -9.82 -14.87
C LYS A 108 -7.28 -10.43 -15.27
N GLU A 109 -7.27 -11.73 -15.55
CA GLU A 109 -6.03 -12.44 -15.93
C GLU A 109 -5.55 -12.08 -17.35
N GLU A 110 -6.46 -11.83 -18.27
CA GLU A 110 -6.13 -11.35 -19.62
C GLU A 110 -5.51 -9.96 -19.55
N GLY A 111 -6.09 -9.06 -18.74
CA GLY A 111 -5.54 -7.72 -18.51
C GLY A 111 -4.16 -7.74 -17.86
N ARG A 112 -3.91 -8.63 -16.87
CA ARG A 112 -2.58 -8.82 -16.28
C ARG A 112 -1.54 -9.30 -17.30
N LYS A 113 -1.93 -10.21 -18.18
CA LYS A 113 -1.08 -10.67 -19.28
C LYS A 113 -0.77 -9.51 -20.23
N LEU A 114 -1.81 -8.77 -20.63
CA LEU A 114 -1.66 -7.61 -21.53
C LEU A 114 -0.68 -6.57 -20.96
N LEU A 115 -0.77 -6.25 -19.67
CA LEU A 115 0.16 -5.32 -19.02
C LEU A 115 1.63 -5.80 -19.13
N ARG A 116 1.89 -7.09 -18.91
CA ARG A 116 3.25 -7.67 -19.05
C ARG A 116 3.73 -7.60 -20.50
N ASP A 117 2.86 -7.96 -21.44
CA ASP A 117 3.19 -7.96 -22.87
C ASP A 117 3.46 -6.53 -23.37
N LEU A 118 2.65 -5.54 -22.97
CA LEU A 118 2.86 -4.13 -23.30
C LEU A 118 4.17 -3.59 -22.70
N LEU A 119 4.52 -3.96 -21.48
CA LEU A 119 5.78 -3.54 -20.85
C LEU A 119 7.02 -4.08 -21.58
N LEU A 120 6.96 -5.24 -22.22
CA LEU A 120 8.04 -5.74 -23.08
C LEU A 120 8.23 -4.89 -24.34
N HIS A 121 7.18 -4.19 -24.79
CA HIS A 121 7.21 -3.29 -25.94
C HIS A 121 7.46 -1.82 -25.54
N ALA A 122 7.46 -1.48 -24.25
CA ALA A 122 7.75 -0.15 -23.75
C ALA A 122 9.23 0.03 -23.42
N ARG A 123 9.90 1.05 -23.98
CA ARG A 123 11.29 1.38 -23.63
C ARG A 123 11.41 2.24 -22.37
N LYS A 124 10.47 3.18 -22.17
CA LYS A 124 10.51 4.13 -21.05
C LYS A 124 9.33 3.90 -20.09
N SER A 125 8.11 3.70 -20.61
CA SER A 125 6.91 3.76 -19.78
C SER A 125 5.66 3.16 -20.44
N LEU A 126 4.80 2.60 -19.59
CA LEU A 126 3.39 2.28 -19.87
C LEU A 126 2.52 3.10 -18.92
N LEU A 127 1.72 4.01 -19.47
CA LEU A 127 0.73 4.80 -18.72
C LEU A 127 -0.64 4.14 -18.83
N VAL A 128 -1.22 3.81 -17.69
CA VAL A 128 -2.53 3.16 -17.58
C VAL A 128 -3.47 4.08 -16.81
N ALA A 129 -4.68 4.28 -17.32
CA ALA A 129 -5.76 4.84 -16.52
C ALA A 129 -6.97 3.92 -16.58
N THR A 130 -7.71 3.84 -15.47
CA THR A 130 -8.91 3.02 -15.32
C THR A 130 -9.87 3.71 -14.35
N PRO A 131 -11.19 3.56 -14.51
CA PRO A 131 -12.13 4.12 -13.56
C PRO A 131 -11.97 3.49 -12.18
N ARG A 132 -12.09 4.32 -11.14
CA ARG A 132 -12.21 3.82 -9.77
C ARG A 132 -13.53 3.08 -9.61
N PHE A 133 -13.45 1.89 -9.09
CA PHE A 133 -14.63 1.08 -8.83
C PHE A 133 -15.47 1.64 -7.65
N PRO A 134 -16.82 1.57 -7.69
CA PRO A 134 -17.66 0.93 -8.70
C PRO A 134 -17.92 1.80 -9.94
N ALA A 135 -17.71 1.23 -11.11
CA ALA A 135 -17.95 1.88 -12.40
C ALA A 135 -18.59 0.88 -13.40
N PRO A 136 -19.84 0.44 -13.19
CA PRO A 136 -20.46 -0.54 -14.09
C PRO A 136 -20.77 0.09 -15.45
N GLN A 137 -20.38 -0.61 -16.53
CA GLN A 137 -20.71 -0.22 -17.89
C GLN A 137 -21.00 -1.47 -18.75
N GLY A 138 -22.06 -1.45 -19.51
CA GLY A 138 -22.40 -2.44 -20.52
C GLY A 138 -21.97 -2.02 -21.92
N ALA A 139 -22.33 -2.82 -22.93
CA ALA A 139 -22.12 -2.49 -24.33
C ALA A 139 -22.73 -1.12 -24.68
N TYR A 140 -22.00 -0.32 -25.46
CA TYR A 140 -22.42 1.03 -25.84
C TYR A 140 -22.53 1.14 -27.37
N LEU A 141 -23.69 1.59 -27.86
CA LEU A 141 -23.99 1.75 -29.32
C LEU A 141 -23.57 0.55 -30.17
N GLY A 142 -23.83 -0.68 -29.70
CA GLY A 142 -23.48 -1.90 -30.39
C GLY A 142 -22.00 -2.33 -30.26
N ASN A 143 -21.17 -1.55 -29.57
CA ASN A 143 -19.79 -1.92 -29.26
C ASN A 143 -19.73 -2.75 -27.98
N ALA A 144 -19.51 -4.05 -28.12
CA ALA A 144 -19.35 -4.96 -26.97
C ALA A 144 -17.99 -4.79 -26.23
N PHE A 145 -17.00 -4.17 -26.88
CA PHE A 145 -15.71 -3.86 -26.24
C PHE A 145 -15.81 -2.79 -25.17
N GLU A 146 -16.89 -2.01 -25.11
CA GLU A 146 -17.15 -1.02 -24.07
C GLU A 146 -17.63 -1.64 -22.73
N THR A 147 -17.86 -2.95 -22.68
CA THR A 147 -18.33 -3.59 -21.44
C THR A 147 -17.20 -3.71 -20.43
N HIS A 148 -17.41 -3.18 -19.20
CA HIS A 148 -16.50 -3.38 -18.10
C HIS A 148 -16.61 -4.82 -17.58
N ARG A 149 -15.50 -5.55 -17.62
CA ARG A 149 -15.41 -6.98 -17.25
C ARG A 149 -14.62 -7.18 -15.96
N SER A 150 -13.73 -6.24 -15.63
CA SER A 150 -12.88 -6.33 -14.45
C SER A 150 -12.76 -5.00 -13.72
N ARG A 151 -12.26 -5.09 -12.50
CA ARG A 151 -12.02 -3.98 -11.59
C ARG A 151 -10.54 -3.93 -11.29
N TRP A 152 -9.97 -2.72 -11.28
CA TRP A 152 -8.55 -2.53 -11.07
C TRP A 152 -8.32 -1.56 -9.91
N HIS A 153 -7.41 -1.93 -9.03
CA HIS A 153 -6.99 -1.13 -7.90
C HIS A 153 -5.48 -1.31 -7.64
N ILE A 154 -4.92 -0.50 -6.78
CA ILE A 154 -3.47 -0.41 -6.55
C ILE A 154 -2.79 -1.78 -6.29
N LEU A 155 -3.47 -2.71 -5.60
CA LEU A 155 -2.89 -4.03 -5.30
C LEU A 155 -2.77 -4.95 -6.52
N ASP A 156 -3.47 -4.67 -7.60
CA ASP A 156 -3.35 -5.43 -8.85
C ASP A 156 -2.02 -5.14 -9.58
N PHE A 157 -1.35 -4.08 -9.19
CA PHE A 157 -0.11 -3.61 -9.79
C PHE A 157 1.13 -3.89 -8.94
N VAL A 158 1.00 -4.56 -7.78
CA VAL A 158 2.14 -4.81 -6.87
C VAL A 158 3.25 -5.66 -7.49
N ASP A 159 2.93 -6.43 -8.54
CA ASP A 159 3.88 -7.22 -9.33
C ASP A 159 4.66 -6.40 -10.36
N PHE A 160 4.49 -5.08 -10.38
CA PHE A 160 5.16 -4.15 -11.29
C PHE A 160 5.90 -3.06 -10.50
N ASP A 161 6.89 -2.44 -11.12
CA ASP A 161 7.42 -1.16 -10.64
C ASP A 161 6.54 -0.04 -11.16
N PHE A 162 5.90 0.73 -10.29
CA PHE A 162 4.96 1.78 -10.68
C PHE A 162 4.90 2.96 -9.71
N SER A 163 4.38 4.09 -10.18
CA SER A 163 3.82 5.18 -9.39
C SER A 163 2.31 5.24 -9.60
N TYR A 164 1.58 5.74 -8.62
CA TYR A 164 0.13 5.74 -8.58
C TYR A 164 -0.42 7.11 -8.19
N LEU A 165 -1.51 7.51 -8.82
CA LEU A 165 -2.26 8.71 -8.49
C LEU A 165 -3.76 8.43 -8.58
N HIS A 166 -4.47 8.71 -7.50
CA HIS A 166 -5.93 8.77 -7.50
C HIS A 166 -6.42 10.17 -7.81
N ILE A 167 -7.32 10.32 -8.78
CA ILE A 167 -7.95 11.58 -9.16
C ILE A 167 -9.43 11.51 -8.77
N PRO A 168 -9.88 12.22 -7.70
CA PRO A 168 -11.26 12.18 -7.27
C PRO A 168 -12.19 12.91 -8.25
N ILE A 169 -13.35 12.31 -8.58
CA ILE A 169 -14.36 12.87 -9.48
C ILE A 169 -15.73 12.59 -8.86
N GLY A 170 -16.25 13.52 -8.06
CA GLY A 170 -17.48 13.30 -7.28
C GLY A 170 -17.32 12.11 -6.34
N ASN A 171 -18.25 11.14 -6.43
CA ASN A 171 -18.20 9.89 -5.65
C ASN A 171 -17.36 8.80 -6.34
N ASN A 172 -16.85 9.06 -7.51
CA ASN A 172 -16.01 8.18 -8.31
C ASN A 172 -14.60 8.75 -8.45
N GLY A 173 -13.82 8.27 -9.41
CA GLY A 173 -12.51 8.79 -9.69
C GLY A 173 -11.86 8.05 -10.86
N ALA A 174 -10.67 8.52 -11.21
CA ALA A 174 -9.76 7.82 -12.10
C ALA A 174 -8.53 7.35 -11.30
N GLU A 175 -8.12 6.14 -11.57
CA GLU A 175 -6.89 5.55 -11.05
C GLU A 175 -5.84 5.61 -12.18
N VAL A 176 -4.75 6.32 -11.95
CA VAL A 176 -3.69 6.48 -12.94
C VAL A 176 -2.42 5.81 -12.44
N PHE A 177 -1.88 4.92 -13.25
CA PHE A 177 -0.66 4.17 -12.97
C PHE A 177 0.38 4.48 -14.04
N HIS A 178 1.58 4.77 -13.59
CA HIS A 178 2.74 4.91 -14.43
C HIS A 178 3.66 3.72 -14.18
N LEU A 179 3.66 2.73 -15.07
CA LEU A 179 4.45 1.51 -14.96
C LEU A 179 5.78 1.67 -15.68
N PHE A 180 6.84 1.15 -15.08
CA PHE A 180 8.20 1.24 -15.60
C PHE A 180 8.69 -0.13 -16.07
N PRO A 181 9.29 -0.23 -17.27
CA PRO A 181 9.94 -1.45 -17.69
C PRO A 181 11.04 -1.81 -16.69
N THR A 182 11.03 -3.05 -16.21
CA THR A 182 12.11 -3.56 -15.36
C THR A 182 13.39 -3.65 -16.19
N GLN A 183 14.34 -2.76 -15.96
CA GLN A 183 15.69 -2.96 -16.42
C GLN A 183 16.21 -4.17 -15.66
N SER A 184 16.50 -5.28 -16.34
CA SER A 184 17.03 -6.57 -15.85
C SER A 184 16.93 -6.73 -14.34
N ALA A 185 16.16 -7.72 -13.86
CA ALA A 185 15.90 -7.94 -12.43
C ALA A 185 17.14 -7.59 -11.60
N PRO A 186 17.02 -6.72 -10.57
CA PRO A 186 18.13 -6.46 -9.67
C PRO A 186 18.66 -7.83 -9.21
N ARG A 187 19.99 -8.02 -9.13
CA ARG A 187 20.55 -9.25 -8.57
C ARG A 187 19.91 -9.45 -7.20
N GLU A 188 19.21 -10.56 -7.03
CA GLU A 188 18.59 -10.89 -5.74
C GLU A 188 19.70 -10.84 -4.68
N GLN A 189 19.63 -9.82 -3.82
CA GLN A 189 20.42 -9.80 -2.60
C GLN A 189 19.65 -10.62 -1.58
N ASP A 190 20.21 -11.73 -1.15
CA ASP A 190 19.61 -12.58 -0.13
C ASP A 190 19.90 -11.99 1.26
N ASP A 191 19.15 -10.96 1.61
CA ASP A 191 19.25 -10.27 2.91
C ASP A 191 18.36 -10.88 3.99
N ALA A 192 17.60 -11.93 3.65
CA ALA A 192 16.74 -12.61 4.59
C ALA A 192 17.58 -13.30 5.67
N VAL A 193 17.44 -12.82 6.89
CA VAL A 193 18.02 -13.50 8.04
C VAL A 193 17.27 -14.83 8.22
N CYS A 194 18.01 -15.95 8.15
CA CYS A 194 17.43 -17.25 8.40
C CYS A 194 16.99 -17.31 9.87
N ILE A 195 15.67 -17.28 10.11
CA ILE A 195 15.14 -17.58 11.45
C ILE A 195 15.26 -19.11 11.59
N PRO A 196 16.06 -19.64 12.53
CA PRO A 196 16.13 -21.08 12.74
C PRO A 196 14.71 -21.61 12.98
N GLU A 197 14.28 -22.63 12.22
CA GLU A 197 13.11 -23.41 12.61
C GLU A 197 13.32 -23.85 14.05
N ALA A 198 12.34 -23.51 14.89
CA ALA A 198 12.43 -23.61 16.34
C ALA A 198 13.01 -24.97 16.80
N GLN A 199 14.30 -25.04 16.95
CA GLN A 199 14.89 -26.04 17.85
C GLN A 199 14.49 -25.60 19.25
N LYS A 200 13.62 -26.40 19.87
CA LYS A 200 13.26 -26.36 21.28
C LYS A 200 14.52 -26.45 22.14
N LYS A 201 15.18 -25.34 22.38
CA LYS A 201 16.06 -25.12 23.52
C LYS A 201 15.91 -23.67 23.92
N GLU A 202 15.39 -23.46 25.12
CA GLU A 202 15.56 -22.26 25.91
C GLU A 202 17.07 -22.04 26.16
N ASP A 203 17.79 -21.57 25.16
CA ASP A 203 19.10 -21.02 25.37
C ASP A 203 18.93 -19.57 25.80
N SER A 204 19.32 -19.27 27.02
CA SER A 204 19.40 -17.94 27.59
C SER A 204 20.27 -17.06 26.68
N SER A 205 19.62 -16.36 25.75
CA SER A 205 20.31 -15.41 24.89
C SER A 205 20.84 -14.26 25.73
N SER A 206 22.10 -13.94 25.54
CA SER A 206 22.73 -12.81 26.24
C SER A 206 21.94 -11.53 25.97
N PRO A 207 21.69 -10.70 26.99
CA PRO A 207 21.02 -9.43 26.81
C PRO A 207 21.72 -8.55 25.78
N LEU A 208 20.97 -7.91 24.91
CA LEU A 208 21.46 -6.97 23.91
C LEU A 208 21.24 -5.53 24.39
N THR A 209 22.11 -4.62 23.95
CA THR A 209 21.82 -3.18 23.91
C THR A 209 21.21 -2.87 22.54
N ILE A 210 19.92 -2.57 22.51
CA ILE A 210 19.13 -2.33 21.31
C ILE A 210 18.90 -0.83 21.15
N GLY A 211 19.45 -0.24 20.09
CA GLY A 211 19.15 1.12 19.69
C GLY A 211 17.84 1.18 18.89
N ALA A 212 17.02 2.16 19.16
CA ALA A 212 15.77 2.39 18.44
C ALA A 212 15.70 3.84 17.96
N TYR A 213 15.72 4.06 16.65
CA TYR A 213 15.67 5.40 16.06
C TYR A 213 14.22 5.79 15.78
N ILE A 214 13.68 6.68 16.63
CA ILE A 214 12.27 7.10 16.61
C ILE A 214 12.07 8.18 15.55
N PRO A 215 11.20 7.96 14.51
CA PRO A 215 10.97 8.95 13.46
C PRO A 215 10.01 10.08 13.90
N HIS A 216 9.00 9.75 14.71
CA HIS A 216 7.98 10.68 15.22
C HIS A 216 7.24 10.07 16.42
N LYS A 217 6.47 10.92 17.13
CA LYS A 217 5.68 10.51 18.32
C LYS A 217 4.18 10.34 18.06
N HIS A 218 3.74 10.46 16.80
CA HIS A 218 2.31 10.31 16.47
C HIS A 218 1.84 8.87 16.67
N LEU A 219 0.61 8.71 17.16
CA LEU A 219 -0.04 7.41 17.27
C LEU A 219 -0.41 6.88 15.88
N THR A 220 0.41 5.97 15.38
CA THR A 220 0.14 5.17 14.19
C THR A 220 0.19 3.70 14.54
N GLY A 221 -0.41 2.82 13.74
CA GLY A 221 -0.36 1.39 13.98
C GLY A 221 1.07 0.86 14.09
N GLY A 222 1.97 1.32 13.20
CA GLY A 222 3.37 0.94 13.21
C GLY A 222 4.11 1.38 14.48
N MET A 223 3.94 2.63 14.89
CA MET A 223 4.56 3.13 16.11
C MET A 223 4.04 2.42 17.36
N LYS A 224 2.72 2.17 17.44
CA LYS A 224 2.12 1.41 18.53
C LYS A 224 2.78 0.03 18.65
N MET A 225 2.84 -0.73 17.57
CA MET A 225 3.45 -2.06 17.57
C MET A 225 4.92 -2.04 17.96
N PHE A 226 5.65 -1.04 17.47
CA PHE A 226 7.06 -0.90 17.79
C PHE A 226 7.30 -0.66 19.29
N PHE A 227 6.57 0.26 19.91
CA PHE A 227 6.70 0.51 21.36
C PHE A 227 6.27 -0.71 22.17
N GLU A 228 5.29 -1.48 21.74
CA GLU A 228 4.91 -2.73 22.38
C GLU A 228 6.04 -3.78 22.29
N TYR A 229 6.72 -3.89 21.14
CA TYR A 229 7.89 -4.76 21.02
C TYR A 229 9.03 -4.29 21.94
N LEU A 230 9.32 -3.00 22.00
CA LEU A 230 10.36 -2.47 22.92
C LEU A 230 10.02 -2.79 24.39
N ARG A 231 8.75 -2.66 24.79
CA ARG A 231 8.27 -3.00 26.13
C ARG A 231 8.52 -4.48 26.48
N ILE A 232 8.25 -5.38 25.53
CA ILE A 232 8.51 -6.82 25.73
C ILE A 232 10.01 -7.10 25.77
N LEU A 233 10.78 -6.58 24.83
CA LEU A 233 12.24 -6.74 24.79
C LEU A 233 12.88 -6.25 26.08
N LYS A 234 12.43 -5.13 26.62
CA LYS A 234 12.87 -4.62 27.91
C LYS A 234 12.57 -5.60 29.06
N ARG A 235 11.34 -6.13 29.13
CA ARG A 235 10.94 -7.15 30.13
C ARG A 235 11.76 -8.45 30.03
N ARG A 236 12.26 -8.75 28.81
CA ARG A 236 13.13 -9.90 28.55
C ARG A 236 14.61 -9.65 28.87
N GLY A 237 14.94 -8.47 29.43
CA GLY A 237 16.26 -8.15 29.95
C GLY A 237 17.16 -7.39 28.98
N HIS A 238 16.69 -7.00 27.79
CA HIS A 238 17.48 -6.17 26.89
C HIS A 238 17.56 -4.72 27.39
N LYS A 239 18.70 -4.05 27.15
CA LYS A 239 18.84 -2.61 27.36
C LYS A 239 18.31 -1.88 26.12
N ILE A 240 17.38 -0.93 26.32
CA ILE A 240 16.80 -0.13 25.23
C ILE A 240 17.38 1.28 25.26
N VAL A 241 17.84 1.76 24.11
CA VAL A 241 18.33 3.12 23.90
C VAL A 241 17.50 3.76 22.78
N LEU A 242 16.79 4.85 23.12
CA LEU A 242 15.96 5.58 22.15
C LEU A 242 16.75 6.77 21.60
N PHE A 243 16.81 6.87 20.28
CA PHE A 243 17.34 8.02 19.56
C PHE A 243 16.21 8.75 18.86
N TRP A 244 16.16 10.08 18.93
CA TRP A 244 15.18 10.87 18.19
C TRP A 244 15.73 12.25 17.84
N ARG A 245 15.17 12.85 16.77
CA ARG A 245 15.45 14.24 16.41
C ARG A 245 14.60 15.16 17.29
N GLY A 246 15.22 15.87 18.25
CA GLY A 246 14.52 16.72 19.20
C GLY A 246 15.44 17.49 20.16
N GLU A 247 14.82 18.26 21.06
CA GLU A 247 15.54 19.08 22.03
C GLU A 247 15.84 18.32 23.34
N ARG A 248 16.82 18.84 24.11
CA ARG A 248 17.11 18.29 25.44
C ARG A 248 15.93 18.51 26.38
N GLY A 249 15.59 17.48 27.13
CA GLY A 249 14.48 17.51 28.09
C GLY A 249 13.14 17.06 27.57
N GLU A 250 13.00 16.89 26.24
CA GLU A 250 11.85 16.20 25.67
C GLU A 250 12.06 14.68 25.71
N SER A 251 11.00 13.92 26.03
CA SER A 251 11.02 12.46 25.97
C SER A 251 10.73 11.97 24.56
N ALA A 252 11.46 10.94 24.10
CA ALA A 252 11.16 10.19 22.89
C ALA A 252 9.91 9.32 23.04
N ILE A 253 9.53 8.99 24.28
CA ILE A 253 8.40 8.11 24.58
C ILE A 253 7.12 8.92 24.49
N PRO A 254 6.18 8.56 23.60
CA PRO A 254 4.88 9.21 23.50
C PRO A 254 4.02 8.97 24.75
N GLU A 255 3.13 9.91 25.06
CA GLU A 255 2.22 9.80 26.22
C GLU A 255 1.27 8.59 26.13
N TRP A 256 0.93 8.16 24.92
CA TRP A 256 0.08 7.00 24.69
C TRP A 256 0.80 5.65 24.84
N SER A 257 2.13 5.64 24.96
CA SER A 257 2.93 4.42 25.11
C SER A 257 2.93 3.91 26.56
N LEU A 258 2.88 2.59 26.69
CA LEU A 258 2.99 1.91 27.99
C LEU A 258 4.46 1.61 28.38
N LEU A 259 5.43 2.05 27.59
CA LEU A 259 6.86 1.92 27.92
C LEU A 259 7.21 2.92 29.03
N ASP A 260 7.76 2.43 30.15
CA ASP A 260 8.13 3.28 31.27
C ASP A 260 9.37 4.14 30.95
N LYS A 261 9.26 5.45 31.17
CA LYS A 261 10.35 6.43 30.96
C LYS A 261 11.59 6.15 31.83
N GLY A 262 11.41 5.61 33.02
CA GLY A 262 12.51 5.26 33.94
C GLY A 262 13.31 4.03 33.53
N GLU A 263 12.83 3.25 32.57
CA GLU A 263 13.43 1.97 32.20
C GLU A 263 14.31 2.00 30.96
N VAL A 264 14.36 3.10 30.22
CA VAL A 264 15.08 3.23 28.95
C VAL A 264 16.01 4.42 28.96
N GLN A 265 17.10 4.33 28.21
CA GLN A 265 18.01 5.46 27.98
C GLN A 265 17.50 6.26 26.79
N GLU A 266 17.32 7.57 26.95
CA GLU A 266 16.88 8.47 25.90
C GLU A 266 18.04 9.40 25.49
N ILE A 267 18.34 9.47 24.20
CA ILE A 267 19.43 10.29 23.63
C ILE A 267 18.84 11.19 22.54
N PRO A 268 18.63 12.48 22.81
CA PRO A 268 18.22 13.45 21.79
C PRO A 268 19.41 13.73 20.86
N ILE A 269 19.10 13.80 19.55
CA ILE A 269 20.05 14.13 18.49
C ILE A 269 19.56 15.43 17.85
N PHE A 270 20.41 16.46 17.82
CA PHE A 270 20.02 17.73 17.22
C PHE A 270 19.87 17.62 15.70
N PRO A 271 19.08 18.52 15.04
CA PRO A 271 18.75 18.40 13.62
C PRO A 271 19.92 18.21 12.66
N HIS A 272 21.09 18.78 12.96
CA HIS A 272 22.30 18.70 12.11
C HIS A 272 23.39 17.78 12.68
N GLU A 273 23.12 17.11 13.77
CA GLU A 273 24.09 16.24 14.44
C GLU A 273 24.05 14.84 13.83
N PRO A 274 25.20 14.23 13.45
CA PRO A 274 25.22 12.88 12.92
C PRO A 274 24.83 11.86 14.00
N ILE A 275 24.03 10.85 13.65
CA ILE A 275 23.62 9.79 14.59
C ILE A 275 24.74 8.79 14.88
N LEU A 276 25.67 8.57 13.95
CA LEU A 276 26.66 7.49 14.01
C LEU A 276 27.54 7.47 15.28
N PRO A 277 27.94 8.61 15.88
CA PRO A 277 28.68 8.58 17.15
C PRO A 277 27.89 7.96 18.30
N PHE A 278 26.58 8.10 18.33
CA PHE A 278 25.72 7.70 19.46
C PHE A 278 25.34 6.22 19.43
N VAL A 279 25.37 5.57 18.25
CA VAL A 279 24.95 4.17 18.11
C VAL A 279 26.04 3.16 18.45
N LYS A 280 27.28 3.58 18.65
CA LYS A 280 28.47 2.71 18.81
C LYS A 280 28.36 1.69 19.95
N GLU A 281 27.62 2.02 21.01
CA GLU A 281 27.45 1.15 22.17
C GLU A 281 26.29 0.16 22.03
N CYS A 282 25.55 0.23 20.91
CA CYS A 282 24.47 -0.70 20.62
C CYS A 282 25.01 -2.01 19.99
N ASN A 283 24.34 -3.12 20.27
CA ASN A 283 24.59 -4.37 19.55
C ASN A 283 23.87 -4.41 18.21
N VAL A 284 22.73 -3.72 18.12
CA VAL A 284 21.92 -3.58 16.90
C VAL A 284 21.09 -2.30 17.00
N VAL A 285 20.85 -1.64 15.86
CA VAL A 285 19.99 -0.45 15.77
C VAL A 285 18.79 -0.76 14.89
N ILE A 286 17.60 -0.38 15.35
CA ILE A 286 16.35 -0.51 14.59
C ILE A 286 15.99 0.85 14.01
N ALA A 287 15.88 0.93 12.69
CA ALA A 287 15.26 2.01 11.94
C ALA A 287 13.79 1.68 11.66
N LEU A 288 12.89 2.66 11.71
CA LEU A 288 11.44 2.50 11.52
C LEU A 288 10.94 3.17 10.25
N TRP A 289 11.76 4.02 9.67
CA TRP A 289 11.42 4.80 8.51
C TRP A 289 12.54 4.75 7.48
N PHE A 290 12.21 4.50 6.24
CA PHE A 290 13.22 4.32 5.20
C PHE A 290 14.22 5.48 5.08
N GLN A 291 13.80 6.73 5.34
CA GLN A 291 14.71 7.90 5.31
C GLN A 291 15.84 7.82 6.34
N GLN A 292 15.65 7.12 7.46
CA GLN A 292 16.68 6.91 8.47
C GLN A 292 17.84 6.05 7.98
N MET A 293 17.60 5.26 6.91
CA MET A 293 18.62 4.37 6.35
C MET A 293 19.78 5.13 5.70
N GLU A 294 19.54 6.35 5.18
CA GLU A 294 20.60 7.20 4.64
C GLU A 294 21.58 7.64 5.73
N GLU A 295 21.07 7.99 6.92
CA GLU A 295 21.89 8.38 8.08
C GLU A 295 22.64 7.18 8.70
N LEU A 296 22.06 5.99 8.61
CA LEU A 296 22.60 4.75 9.18
C LEU A 296 23.38 3.90 8.16
N ALA A 297 23.52 4.35 6.92
CA ALA A 297 24.17 3.59 5.86
C ALA A 297 25.58 3.13 6.21
N GLU A 298 26.37 4.00 6.87
CA GLU A 298 27.74 3.74 7.32
C GLU A 298 27.83 3.43 8.83
N SER A 299 26.77 2.84 9.41
CA SER A 299 26.72 2.51 10.82
C SER A 299 27.86 1.58 11.23
N PRO A 300 28.57 1.86 12.34
CA PRO A 300 29.60 0.97 12.87
C PRO A 300 29.04 -0.28 13.56
N VAL A 301 27.73 -0.37 13.70
CA VAL A 301 27.00 -1.49 14.31
C VAL A 301 25.89 -1.96 13.37
N PRO A 302 25.45 -3.22 13.46
CA PRO A 302 24.37 -3.73 12.63
C PRO A 302 23.09 -2.90 12.73
N VAL A 303 22.42 -2.70 11.61
CA VAL A 303 21.14 -1.98 11.50
C VAL A 303 20.09 -2.91 10.95
N VAL A 304 18.85 -2.76 11.40
CA VAL A 304 17.65 -3.44 10.85
C VAL A 304 16.62 -2.37 10.51
N LEU A 305 16.12 -2.38 9.30
CA LEU A 305 14.92 -1.61 8.94
C LEU A 305 13.68 -2.44 9.29
N PHE A 306 12.82 -1.91 10.15
CA PHE A 306 11.52 -2.51 10.44
C PHE A 306 10.44 -1.81 9.62
N GLU A 307 10.15 -2.36 8.44
CA GLU A 307 9.21 -1.82 7.47
C GLU A 307 7.78 -2.33 7.74
N GLN A 308 6.85 -1.39 7.96
CA GLN A 308 5.47 -1.70 8.30
C GLN A 308 4.45 -1.26 7.24
N GLY A 309 4.94 -0.75 6.11
CA GLY A 309 4.12 -0.36 4.96
C GLY A 309 3.75 1.12 4.96
N SER A 310 4.59 1.94 4.34
CA SER A 310 4.24 3.33 4.01
C SER A 310 3.45 3.40 2.69
N GLU A 311 2.68 4.47 2.50
CA GLU A 311 1.96 4.75 1.24
C GLU A 311 2.91 4.77 0.04
N PHE A 312 4.10 5.32 0.23
CA PHE A 312 5.14 5.39 -0.81
C PHE A 312 5.60 4.02 -1.27
N LEU A 313 5.67 3.03 -0.37
CA LEU A 313 6.03 1.66 -0.72
C LEU A 313 4.95 1.01 -1.60
N PHE A 314 3.69 1.41 -1.45
CA PHE A 314 2.60 1.00 -2.34
C PHE A 314 2.58 1.79 -3.67
N GLY A 315 3.46 2.76 -3.87
CA GLY A 315 3.50 3.60 -5.07
C GLY A 315 2.58 4.82 -5.00
N ASP A 316 1.85 5.02 -3.91
CA ASP A 316 0.99 6.20 -3.69
C ASP A 316 1.85 7.42 -3.31
N CYS A 317 2.58 7.93 -4.30
CA CYS A 317 3.52 9.04 -4.14
C CYS A 317 2.92 10.38 -4.56
N GLN A 318 1.74 10.41 -5.16
CA GLN A 318 1.09 11.57 -5.79
C GLN A 318 1.93 12.24 -6.89
N ASP A 319 3.12 11.73 -7.18
CA ASP A 319 4.02 12.17 -8.24
C ASP A 319 4.33 10.98 -9.15
N LEU A 320 3.78 11.01 -10.36
CA LEU A 320 3.90 9.91 -11.32
C LEU A 320 5.25 9.89 -12.04
N ARG A 321 6.09 10.94 -11.91
CA ARG A 321 7.34 11.04 -12.67
C ARG A 321 8.33 9.94 -12.31
N PRO A 322 9.03 9.35 -13.29
CA PRO A 322 10.00 8.30 -13.07
C PRO A 322 11.21 8.76 -12.24
N ASP A 323 11.57 10.02 -12.35
CA ASP A 323 12.67 10.67 -11.65
C ASP A 323 12.23 11.48 -10.42
N SER A 324 11.01 11.23 -9.91
CA SER A 324 10.51 11.97 -8.76
C SER A 324 11.46 11.82 -7.56
N PRO A 325 11.63 12.90 -6.76
CA PRO A 325 12.51 12.87 -5.59
C PRO A 325 12.17 11.74 -4.62
N VAL A 326 10.87 11.44 -4.45
CA VAL A 326 10.40 10.36 -3.58
C VAL A 326 10.86 8.99 -4.11
N ARG A 327 10.71 8.71 -5.41
CA ARG A 327 11.17 7.43 -5.99
C ARG A 327 12.68 7.27 -5.88
N GLN A 328 13.45 8.32 -6.13
CA GLN A 328 14.91 8.29 -5.96
C GLN A 328 15.30 8.04 -4.51
N LEU A 329 14.60 8.67 -3.56
CA LEU A 329 14.82 8.48 -2.13
C LEU A 329 14.50 7.04 -1.70
N LEU A 330 13.36 6.48 -2.13
CA LEU A 330 12.99 5.10 -1.87
C LEU A 330 14.05 4.12 -2.42
N LYS A 331 14.46 4.31 -3.69
CA LYS A 331 15.48 3.49 -4.30
C LYS A 331 16.78 3.51 -3.51
N ARG A 332 17.29 4.70 -3.15
CA ARG A 332 18.52 4.82 -2.34
C ARG A 332 18.42 4.09 -1.01
N ASN A 333 17.31 4.27 -0.29
CA ASN A 333 17.18 3.78 1.07
C ASN A 333 16.87 2.29 1.14
N TYR A 334 16.02 1.77 0.25
CA TYR A 334 15.74 0.33 0.22
C TYR A 334 16.86 -0.51 -0.41
N THR A 335 17.80 0.08 -1.15
CA THR A 335 18.99 -0.63 -1.66
C THR A 335 20.19 -0.59 -0.73
N THR A 336 20.06 -0.04 0.48
CA THR A 336 21.10 -0.17 1.52
C THR A 336 21.30 -1.65 1.88
N PRO A 337 22.50 -2.08 2.26
CA PRO A 337 22.79 -3.51 2.48
C PRO A 337 22.25 -4.08 3.79
N TRP A 338 21.58 -3.27 4.61
CA TRP A 338 21.07 -3.67 5.92
C TRP A 338 19.84 -4.58 5.81
N PRO A 339 19.68 -5.60 6.67
CA PRO A 339 18.50 -6.44 6.71
C PRO A 339 17.20 -5.66 6.90
N ILE A 340 16.12 -6.15 6.28
CA ILE A 340 14.78 -5.58 6.40
C ILE A 340 13.85 -6.62 7.02
N ILE A 341 13.16 -6.23 8.08
CA ILE A 341 12.02 -6.98 8.63
C ILE A 341 10.74 -6.36 8.09
N THR A 342 9.86 -7.16 7.53
CA THR A 342 8.53 -6.75 7.07
C THR A 342 7.43 -7.42 7.88
N VAL A 343 6.25 -6.80 7.92
CA VAL A 343 5.12 -7.29 8.71
C VAL A 343 4.16 -8.20 7.92
N SER A 344 4.40 -8.37 6.62
CA SER A 344 3.57 -9.23 5.77
C SER A 344 4.31 -9.75 4.55
N PRO A 345 3.88 -10.90 3.97
CA PRO A 345 4.40 -11.40 2.70
C PRO A 345 4.19 -10.42 1.52
N LEU A 346 3.15 -9.58 1.59
CA LEU A 346 2.92 -8.55 0.58
C LEU A 346 4.08 -7.55 0.52
N LEU A 347 4.53 -7.05 1.67
CA LEU A 347 5.64 -6.08 1.72
C LEU A 347 6.95 -6.72 1.24
N ASP A 348 7.21 -7.99 1.59
CA ASP A 348 8.35 -8.74 1.04
C ASP A 348 8.28 -8.80 -0.49
N THR A 349 7.11 -9.13 -1.05
CA THR A 349 6.90 -9.18 -2.49
C THR A 349 7.18 -7.82 -3.16
N ILE A 350 6.67 -6.72 -2.60
CA ILE A 350 6.87 -5.38 -3.14
C ILE A 350 8.37 -5.01 -3.11
N LEU A 351 9.05 -5.24 -1.99
CA LEU A 351 10.47 -4.91 -1.84
C LEU A 351 11.35 -5.76 -2.76
N ARG A 352 11.02 -7.03 -2.93
CA ARG A 352 11.74 -7.94 -3.84
C ARG A 352 11.57 -7.50 -5.30
N ILE A 353 10.36 -7.16 -5.73
CA ILE A 353 10.09 -6.79 -7.13
C ILE A 353 10.68 -5.43 -7.47
N ARG A 354 10.50 -4.42 -6.61
CA ARG A 354 10.91 -3.05 -6.92
C ARG A 354 12.37 -2.74 -6.63
N TYR A 355 12.94 -3.39 -5.61
CA TYR A 355 14.29 -3.06 -5.12
C TYR A 355 15.24 -4.25 -5.07
N GLY A 356 14.79 -5.44 -5.50
CA GLY A 356 15.60 -6.67 -5.45
C GLY A 356 15.94 -7.14 -4.04
N ARG A 357 15.14 -6.72 -3.02
CA ARG A 357 15.41 -6.97 -1.61
C ARG A 357 14.49 -8.07 -1.07
N LYS A 358 15.11 -9.16 -0.61
CA LYS A 358 14.42 -10.20 0.14
C LYS A 358 14.41 -9.82 1.62
N THR A 359 13.30 -10.03 2.30
CA THR A 359 13.12 -9.59 3.69
C THR A 359 12.81 -10.76 4.62
N THR A 360 12.93 -10.52 5.92
CA THR A 360 12.46 -11.44 6.94
C THR A 360 11.06 -11.04 7.39
N VAL A 361 10.08 -11.89 7.13
CA VAL A 361 8.69 -11.59 7.50
C VAL A 361 8.44 -11.93 8.97
N VAL A 362 8.16 -10.91 9.78
CA VAL A 362 7.70 -11.03 11.17
C VAL A 362 6.37 -10.31 11.29
N PRO A 363 5.24 -11.02 11.22
CA PRO A 363 3.92 -10.43 11.32
C PRO A 363 3.73 -9.64 12.63
N ASN A 364 2.94 -8.58 12.59
CA ASN A 364 2.53 -7.88 13.80
C ASN A 364 1.74 -8.81 14.73
N GLY A 365 1.90 -8.62 16.04
CA GLY A 365 1.12 -9.29 17.06
C GLY A 365 -0.03 -8.43 17.57
N VAL A 366 -0.88 -9.02 18.39
CA VAL A 366 -1.90 -8.29 19.15
C VAL A 366 -1.83 -8.71 20.63
N ASP A 367 -1.94 -7.73 21.53
CA ASP A 367 -2.05 -8.02 22.97
C ASP A 367 -3.41 -8.65 23.26
N THR A 368 -3.44 -9.97 23.35
CA THR A 368 -4.67 -10.76 23.55
C THR A 368 -5.21 -10.68 24.97
N ASN A 369 -4.46 -10.10 25.92
CA ASN A 369 -4.92 -9.80 27.26
C ASN A 369 -5.62 -8.44 27.31
N PHE A 370 -5.17 -7.48 26.51
CA PHE A 370 -5.77 -6.16 26.37
C PHE A 370 -6.99 -6.21 25.44
N TYR A 371 -6.83 -6.81 24.27
CA TYR A 371 -7.92 -7.10 23.33
C TYR A 371 -8.47 -8.50 23.56
N HIS A 372 -9.57 -8.61 24.25
CA HIS A 372 -10.20 -9.88 24.60
C HIS A 372 -11.73 -9.79 24.49
N PRO A 373 -12.44 -10.90 24.29
CA PRO A 373 -13.89 -10.92 24.26
C PRO A 373 -14.51 -10.37 25.55
N GLY A 374 -15.58 -9.57 25.42
CA GLY A 374 -16.39 -9.10 26.54
C GLY A 374 -17.44 -10.13 27.00
N LYS A 375 -18.09 -9.87 28.13
CA LYS A 375 -19.20 -10.68 28.61
C LYS A 375 -20.50 -10.40 27.85
N GLU A 376 -20.68 -9.17 27.41
CA GLU A 376 -21.89 -8.69 26.71
C GLU A 376 -21.48 -7.90 25.47
N LYS A 377 -22.21 -8.13 24.38
CA LYS A 377 -22.16 -7.31 23.18
C LYS A 377 -23.39 -6.43 23.10
N ARG A 378 -23.26 -5.27 22.50
CA ARG A 378 -24.42 -4.46 22.10
C ARG A 378 -25.04 -5.08 20.86
N GLU A 379 -26.35 -5.10 20.81
CA GLU A 379 -27.05 -5.56 19.61
C GLU A 379 -26.89 -4.56 18.46
N ASN A 380 -26.54 -5.09 17.29
CA ASN A 380 -26.53 -4.37 16.03
C ASN A 380 -25.64 -3.09 15.99
N VAL A 381 -24.46 -3.15 16.61
CA VAL A 381 -23.46 -2.08 16.49
C VAL A 381 -22.43 -2.44 15.43
N VAL A 382 -22.28 -1.57 14.43
CA VAL A 382 -21.22 -1.62 13.43
C VAL A 382 -20.10 -0.66 13.83
N LEU A 383 -18.90 -1.16 14.03
CA LEU A 383 -17.73 -0.35 14.41
C LEU A 383 -16.85 -0.01 13.19
N LEU A 384 -16.48 1.26 13.08
CA LEU A 384 -15.41 1.78 12.23
C LEU A 384 -14.26 2.31 13.10
N VAL A 385 -13.01 2.08 12.70
CA VAL A 385 -11.83 2.63 13.39
C VAL A 385 -10.83 3.17 12.38
N GLY A 386 -10.42 4.43 12.55
CA GLY A 386 -9.34 5.03 11.78
C GLY A 386 -9.53 6.50 11.43
N ASN A 387 -8.47 7.10 10.86
CA ASN A 387 -8.44 8.51 10.48
C ASN A 387 -9.13 8.73 9.12
N PRO A 388 -10.23 9.49 9.05
CA PRO A 388 -10.98 9.75 7.82
C PRO A 388 -10.20 10.59 6.79
N GLN A 389 -9.14 11.26 7.18
CA GLN A 389 -8.31 12.07 6.28
C GLN A 389 -7.36 11.22 5.43
N LEU A 390 -7.12 9.98 5.82
CA LEU A 390 -6.28 9.05 5.07
C LEU A 390 -7.11 8.35 4.00
N ARG A 391 -6.98 8.79 2.75
CA ARG A 391 -7.78 8.30 1.60
C ARG A 391 -7.73 6.78 1.43
N PHE A 392 -6.54 6.18 1.63
CA PHE A 392 -6.37 4.74 1.48
C PHE A 392 -7.18 3.92 2.49
N LYS A 393 -7.67 4.52 3.58
CA LYS A 393 -8.57 3.87 4.55
C LYS A 393 -9.99 3.64 4.01
N GLY A 394 -10.36 4.28 2.89
CA GLY A 394 -11.60 4.00 2.17
C GLY A 394 -12.87 4.33 2.96
N PHE A 395 -12.87 5.35 3.83
CA PHE A 395 -14.08 5.72 4.59
C PHE A 395 -15.21 6.24 3.71
N ASP A 396 -14.92 6.75 2.53
CA ASP A 396 -15.89 7.06 1.49
C ASP A 396 -16.64 5.80 1.01
N ILE A 397 -15.94 4.69 0.90
CA ILE A 397 -16.51 3.37 0.60
C ILE A 397 -17.30 2.86 1.80
N ALA A 398 -16.77 3.01 3.04
CA ALA A 398 -17.50 2.61 4.26
C ALA A 398 -18.88 3.28 4.34
N LEU A 399 -18.97 4.58 4.07
CA LEU A 399 -20.24 5.30 4.08
C LEU A 399 -21.21 4.78 3.01
N GLN A 400 -20.75 4.47 1.81
CA GLN A 400 -21.58 3.88 0.75
C GLN A 400 -22.07 2.47 1.14
N VAL A 401 -21.18 1.64 1.73
CA VAL A 401 -21.54 0.31 2.26
C VAL A 401 -22.63 0.42 3.31
N LEU A 402 -22.47 1.33 4.27
CA LEU A 402 -23.43 1.54 5.36
C LEU A 402 -24.77 2.05 4.85
N GLU A 403 -24.78 3.00 3.91
CA GLU A 403 -26.02 3.48 3.27
C GLU A 403 -26.75 2.36 2.54
N LYS A 404 -26.03 1.51 1.82
CA LYS A 404 -26.61 0.37 1.12
C LYS A 404 -27.14 -0.67 2.11
N ALA A 405 -26.36 -1.01 3.14
CA ALA A 405 -26.75 -1.94 4.18
C ALA A 405 -28.00 -1.44 4.96
N TRP A 406 -28.06 -0.13 5.26
CA TRP A 406 -29.21 0.50 5.94
C TRP A 406 -30.50 0.39 5.14
N ARG A 407 -30.43 0.55 3.82
CA ARG A 407 -31.62 0.37 2.95
C ARG A 407 -32.16 -1.06 2.96
N ILE A 408 -31.29 -2.05 3.18
CA ILE A 408 -31.65 -3.47 3.23
C ILE A 408 -32.13 -3.87 4.63
N TYR A 409 -31.42 -3.41 5.66
CA TYR A 409 -31.68 -3.78 7.07
C TYR A 409 -31.48 -2.55 8.00
N PRO A 410 -32.51 -1.70 8.21
CA PRO A 410 -32.41 -0.46 8.97
C PRO A 410 -32.48 -0.67 10.50
N HIS A 411 -31.73 -1.61 11.03
CA HIS A 411 -31.76 -2.00 12.45
C HIS A 411 -30.36 -2.10 13.06
N PHE A 412 -29.45 -1.15 12.76
CA PHE A 412 -28.13 -1.06 13.38
C PHE A 412 -27.75 0.40 13.66
N GLU A 413 -26.79 0.61 14.55
CA GLU A 413 -26.13 1.89 14.72
C GLU A 413 -24.65 1.78 14.37
N VAL A 414 -24.03 2.89 13.97
CA VAL A 414 -22.63 2.97 13.60
C VAL A 414 -21.84 3.70 14.68
N HIS A 415 -20.78 3.08 15.19
CA HIS A 415 -19.80 3.69 16.06
C HIS A 415 -18.52 3.93 15.26
N TRP A 416 -18.03 5.17 15.24
CA TRP A 416 -16.78 5.51 14.56
C TRP A 416 -15.76 6.09 15.54
N ALA A 417 -14.73 5.32 15.88
CA ALA A 417 -13.59 5.76 16.65
C ALA A 417 -12.50 6.29 15.71
N CYS A 418 -12.10 7.55 15.84
CA CYS A 418 -11.20 8.23 14.92
C CYS A 418 -10.31 9.26 15.65
N GLN A 419 -9.14 9.56 15.08
CA GLN A 419 -8.24 10.61 15.59
C GLN A 419 -8.75 12.02 15.29
N VAL A 420 -9.43 12.18 14.15
CA VAL A 420 -10.00 13.44 13.68
C VAL A 420 -11.46 13.21 13.36
N SER A 421 -12.33 14.05 13.93
CA SER A 421 -13.78 13.94 13.67
C SER A 421 -14.08 14.15 12.19
N PRO A 422 -14.77 13.20 11.53
CA PRO A 422 -15.20 13.37 10.16
C PRO A 422 -16.32 14.41 10.06
N ARG A 423 -16.40 15.10 8.93
CA ARG A 423 -17.58 15.87 8.54
C ARG A 423 -18.46 14.99 7.68
N VAL A 424 -19.52 14.45 8.26
CA VAL A 424 -20.46 13.55 7.56
C VAL A 424 -21.81 14.24 7.46
N TYR A 425 -22.39 14.30 6.26
CA TYR A 425 -23.69 14.92 5.99
C TYR A 425 -24.55 13.97 5.16
N GLY A 426 -25.87 14.08 5.34
CA GLY A 426 -26.84 13.38 4.50
C GLY A 426 -26.84 11.85 4.62
N ILE A 427 -26.46 11.33 5.80
CA ILE A 427 -26.52 9.89 6.10
C ILE A 427 -27.90 9.49 6.61
N SER A 428 -28.33 8.26 6.30
CA SER A 428 -29.65 7.73 6.71
C SER A 428 -29.61 6.92 8.00
N PHE A 429 -28.41 6.48 8.44
CA PHE A 429 -28.22 5.60 9.61
C PHE A 429 -27.76 6.38 10.86
N PRO A 430 -28.05 5.88 12.08
CA PRO A 430 -27.54 6.47 13.31
C PRO A 430 -26.01 6.35 13.40
N LEU A 431 -25.33 7.47 13.65
CA LEU A 431 -23.87 7.53 13.77
C LEU A 431 -23.45 8.18 15.09
N LYS A 432 -22.56 7.49 15.82
CA LYS A 432 -21.86 8.02 17.00
C LYS A 432 -20.36 8.12 16.69
N ILE A 433 -19.79 9.31 16.89
CA ILE A 433 -18.37 9.58 16.65
C ILE A 433 -17.65 9.69 17.99
N PHE A 434 -16.53 8.95 18.13
CA PHE A 434 -15.65 8.97 19.28
C PHE A 434 -14.29 9.50 18.85
N SER A 435 -14.04 10.78 19.15
CA SER A 435 -12.81 11.45 18.74
C SER A 435 -11.68 11.16 19.71
N ASN A 436 -10.59 10.61 19.18
CA ASN A 436 -9.37 10.30 19.91
C ASN A 436 -9.61 9.54 21.24
N PRO A 437 -10.39 8.45 21.25
CA PRO A 437 -10.68 7.74 22.47
C PRO A 437 -9.39 7.14 23.06
N PRO A 438 -9.26 7.07 24.40
CA PRO A 438 -8.20 6.30 25.05
C PRO A 438 -8.18 4.86 24.55
N GLN A 439 -6.99 4.21 24.59
CA GLN A 439 -6.84 2.83 24.09
C GLN A 439 -7.77 1.84 24.82
N GLU A 440 -8.03 2.04 26.11
CA GLU A 440 -8.97 1.23 26.90
C GLU A 440 -10.42 1.36 26.39
N ASP A 441 -10.84 2.59 26.07
CA ASP A 441 -12.16 2.83 25.50
C ASP A 441 -12.29 2.27 24.10
N LEU A 442 -11.23 2.39 23.29
CA LEU A 442 -11.18 1.76 21.97
C LEU A 442 -11.29 0.22 22.07
N ALA A 443 -10.57 -0.41 23.00
CA ALA A 443 -10.69 -1.84 23.24
C ALA A 443 -12.11 -2.24 23.72
N LYS A 444 -12.77 -1.37 24.49
CA LYS A 444 -14.17 -1.54 24.86
C LYS A 444 -15.10 -1.46 23.66
N HIS A 445 -14.90 -0.50 22.74
CA HIS A 445 -15.68 -0.41 21.51
C HIS A 445 -15.55 -1.66 20.66
N TYR A 446 -14.33 -2.22 20.52
CA TYR A 446 -14.16 -3.50 19.84
C TYR A 446 -14.94 -4.64 20.51
N ARG A 447 -14.87 -4.78 21.83
CA ARG A 447 -15.57 -5.83 22.58
C ARG A 447 -17.10 -5.76 22.47
N GLU A 448 -17.63 -4.53 22.45
CA GLU A 448 -19.08 -4.28 22.43
C GLU A 448 -19.67 -4.34 21.01
N ALA A 449 -18.86 -4.20 19.97
CA ALA A 449 -19.35 -4.18 18.59
C ALA A 449 -19.88 -5.55 18.15
N THR A 450 -20.95 -5.53 17.35
CA THR A 450 -21.52 -6.72 16.71
C THR A 450 -20.67 -7.13 15.50
N VAL A 451 -20.33 -6.15 14.63
CA VAL A 451 -19.50 -6.35 13.43
C VAL A 451 -18.52 -5.19 13.32
N PHE A 452 -17.31 -5.50 12.96
CA PHE A 452 -16.29 -4.52 12.57
C PHE A 452 -16.25 -4.42 11.05
N LEU A 453 -16.42 -3.22 10.51
CA LEU A 453 -16.33 -2.93 9.06
C LEU A 453 -15.00 -2.23 8.76
N PHE A 454 -14.25 -2.77 7.78
CA PHE A 454 -12.97 -2.25 7.35
C PHE A 454 -12.87 -2.16 5.83
N THR A 455 -12.54 -0.97 5.30
CA THR A 455 -12.69 -0.65 3.87
C THR A 455 -11.43 -0.13 3.22
N SER A 456 -10.25 -0.36 3.81
CA SER A 456 -8.98 0.12 3.28
C SER A 456 -8.71 -0.39 1.86
N TRP A 457 -8.13 0.46 1.03
CA TRP A 457 -7.70 0.10 -0.33
C TRP A 457 -6.44 -0.78 -0.32
N TYR A 458 -5.52 -0.50 0.58
CA TYR A 458 -4.29 -1.26 0.80
C TYR A 458 -3.80 -1.08 2.24
N GLU A 459 -3.07 -2.07 2.75
CA GLU A 459 -2.44 -2.04 4.08
C GLU A 459 -1.16 -2.87 4.09
N GLY A 460 -0.19 -2.44 4.91
CA GLY A 460 0.97 -3.28 5.20
C GLY A 460 0.63 -4.53 6.01
N PHE A 461 -0.31 -4.38 6.97
CA PHE A 461 -0.79 -5.48 7.81
C PHE A 461 -2.29 -5.39 8.10
N GLY A 462 -2.80 -4.21 8.52
CA GLY A 462 -4.19 -4.02 8.91
C GLY A 462 -4.45 -4.37 10.37
N LEU A 463 -3.92 -3.59 11.31
CA LEU A 463 -4.11 -3.83 12.76
C LEU A 463 -5.57 -3.74 13.23
N PRO A 464 -6.41 -2.78 12.80
CA PRO A 464 -7.77 -2.65 13.34
C PRO A 464 -8.66 -3.89 13.19
N PRO A 465 -8.75 -4.55 12.02
CA PRO A 465 -9.51 -5.80 11.93
C PRO A 465 -8.90 -6.94 12.76
N PHE A 466 -7.60 -6.92 12.99
CA PHE A 466 -6.93 -7.90 13.83
C PHE A 466 -7.22 -7.68 15.32
N GLU A 467 -7.28 -6.43 15.78
CA GLU A 467 -7.74 -6.03 17.13
C GLU A 467 -9.22 -6.41 17.35
N ALA A 468 -10.06 -6.27 16.33
CA ALA A 468 -11.46 -6.71 16.35
C ALA A 468 -11.56 -8.24 16.52
N MET A 469 -10.80 -9.01 15.74
CA MET A 469 -10.73 -10.48 15.89
C MET A 469 -10.26 -10.88 17.29
N ALA A 470 -9.23 -10.23 17.82
CA ALA A 470 -8.74 -10.47 19.18
C ALA A 470 -9.80 -10.16 20.24
N SER A 471 -10.64 -9.18 20.01
CA SER A 471 -11.77 -8.81 20.89
C SER A 471 -13.00 -9.72 20.71
N GLY A 472 -12.93 -10.73 19.85
CA GLY A 472 -14.04 -11.63 19.54
C GLY A 472 -15.15 -10.94 18.76
N THR A 473 -14.82 -10.02 17.88
CA THR A 473 -15.78 -9.30 17.01
C THR A 473 -15.65 -9.78 15.57
N ALA A 474 -16.79 -10.10 14.96
CA ALA A 474 -16.84 -10.54 13.58
C ALA A 474 -16.37 -9.43 12.63
N VAL A 475 -15.62 -9.78 11.59
CA VAL A 475 -14.99 -8.83 10.68
C VAL A 475 -15.57 -8.96 9.28
N VAL A 476 -16.01 -7.83 8.73
CA VAL A 476 -16.23 -7.61 7.29
C VAL A 476 -15.17 -6.63 6.80
N ALA A 477 -14.38 -7.02 5.83
CA ALA A 477 -13.25 -6.21 5.42
C ALA A 477 -13.01 -6.28 3.90
N THR A 478 -12.29 -5.28 3.38
CA THR A 478 -11.67 -5.38 2.07
C THR A 478 -10.43 -6.28 2.13
N ASP A 479 -10.19 -7.04 1.07
CA ASP A 479 -8.95 -7.76 0.86
C ASP A 479 -7.82 -6.79 0.48
N CYS A 480 -7.39 -5.99 1.45
CA CYS A 480 -6.42 -4.92 1.29
C CYS A 480 -4.94 -5.38 1.32
N GLY A 481 -4.70 -6.63 0.97
CA GLY A 481 -3.37 -7.23 0.79
C GLY A 481 -2.71 -7.67 2.10
N GLY A 482 -2.29 -6.74 2.96
CA GLY A 482 -1.64 -7.08 4.25
C GLY A 482 -2.53 -7.93 5.17
N ILE A 483 -3.84 -7.77 5.09
CA ILE A 483 -4.82 -8.54 5.86
C ILE A 483 -4.74 -10.06 5.58
N ARG A 484 -4.30 -10.46 4.38
CA ARG A 484 -4.10 -11.87 3.99
C ARG A 484 -3.11 -12.62 4.88
N THR A 485 -2.33 -11.90 5.66
CA THR A 485 -1.38 -12.49 6.62
C THR A 485 -2.12 -13.30 7.71
N TYR A 486 -3.34 -12.92 8.05
CA TYR A 486 -4.12 -13.54 9.14
C TYR A 486 -5.59 -13.79 8.80
N ALA A 487 -6.20 -13.03 7.88
CA ALA A 487 -7.60 -13.16 7.50
C ALA A 487 -7.76 -14.09 6.28
N LYS A 488 -8.78 -14.93 6.34
CA LYS A 488 -9.17 -15.87 5.26
C LYS A 488 -10.66 -15.76 5.02
N GLU A 489 -11.03 -15.51 3.75
CA GLU A 489 -12.43 -15.40 3.33
C GLU A 489 -13.27 -16.61 3.76
N GLY A 490 -14.45 -16.34 4.34
CA GLY A 490 -15.40 -17.34 4.82
C GLY A 490 -14.93 -18.19 6.00
N TYR A 491 -13.68 -18.03 6.45
CA TYR A 491 -13.15 -18.79 7.60
C TYR A 491 -13.17 -17.98 8.89
N ASN A 492 -12.50 -16.84 8.95
CA ASN A 492 -12.39 -15.97 10.14
C ASN A 492 -12.75 -14.50 9.88
N ALA A 493 -13.09 -14.16 8.63
CA ALA A 493 -13.61 -12.89 8.19
C ALA A 493 -14.45 -13.09 6.92
N LEU A 494 -15.30 -12.10 6.57
CA LEU A 494 -15.86 -11.96 5.25
C LEU A 494 -15.09 -10.87 4.52
N LEU A 495 -14.48 -11.22 3.39
CA LEU A 495 -13.62 -10.34 2.62
C LEU A 495 -14.25 -10.04 1.26
N ALA A 496 -14.04 -8.83 0.76
CA ALA A 496 -14.40 -8.43 -0.59
C ALA A 496 -13.26 -7.62 -1.22
N GLU A 497 -13.26 -7.47 -2.54
CA GLU A 497 -12.29 -6.59 -3.22
C GLU A 497 -12.40 -5.14 -2.73
N PRO A 498 -11.29 -4.39 -2.63
CA PRO A 498 -11.33 -2.96 -2.32
C PRO A 498 -12.28 -2.21 -3.26
N GLY A 499 -13.18 -1.40 -2.69
CA GLY A 499 -14.21 -0.67 -3.44
C GLY A 499 -15.48 -1.45 -3.77
N ASP A 500 -15.58 -2.75 -3.44
CA ASP A 500 -16.79 -3.54 -3.68
C ASP A 500 -17.86 -3.26 -2.62
N VAL A 501 -18.57 -2.14 -2.79
CA VAL A 501 -19.65 -1.70 -1.91
C VAL A 501 -20.74 -2.76 -1.77
N ASP A 502 -21.05 -3.46 -2.84
CA ASP A 502 -22.17 -4.41 -2.89
C ASP A 502 -21.88 -5.64 -2.04
N SER A 503 -20.76 -6.29 -2.29
CA SER A 503 -20.34 -7.47 -1.54
C SER A 503 -20.15 -7.16 -0.05
N LEU A 504 -19.52 -6.02 0.28
CA LEU A 504 -19.35 -5.58 1.67
C LEU A 504 -20.69 -5.30 2.36
N ALA A 505 -21.65 -4.65 1.69
CA ALA A 505 -22.95 -4.36 2.26
C ALA A 505 -23.76 -5.65 2.51
N TYR A 506 -23.74 -6.60 1.56
CA TYR A 506 -24.41 -7.89 1.76
C TYR A 506 -23.76 -8.72 2.86
N ALA A 507 -22.41 -8.75 2.93
CA ALA A 507 -21.68 -9.42 4.00
C ALA A 507 -22.01 -8.81 5.38
N LEU A 508 -22.08 -7.48 5.46
CA LEU A 508 -22.45 -6.78 6.68
C LEU A 508 -23.87 -7.15 7.14
N VAL A 509 -24.85 -7.05 6.25
CA VAL A 509 -26.26 -7.41 6.55
C VAL A 509 -26.38 -8.89 6.92
N PHE A 510 -25.68 -9.78 6.21
CA PHE A 510 -25.67 -11.20 6.53
C PHE A 510 -25.19 -11.47 7.97
N LEU A 511 -24.10 -10.82 8.41
CA LEU A 511 -23.61 -11.00 9.79
C LEU A 511 -24.49 -10.32 10.84
N LEU A 512 -25.15 -9.22 10.51
CA LEU A 512 -26.12 -8.59 11.44
C LEU A 512 -27.34 -9.48 11.68
N GLN A 513 -27.79 -10.23 10.67
CA GLN A 513 -28.98 -11.07 10.73
C GLN A 513 -28.68 -12.53 11.13
N ASN A 514 -27.44 -13.01 10.97
CA ASN A 514 -27.10 -14.41 11.22
C ASN A 514 -26.12 -14.56 12.39
N GLU A 515 -26.69 -14.79 13.57
CA GLU A 515 -25.91 -14.94 14.81
C GLU A 515 -24.98 -16.15 14.81
N GLU A 516 -25.40 -17.27 14.22
CA GLU A 516 -24.60 -18.51 14.18
C GLU A 516 -23.33 -18.34 13.33
N ALA A 517 -23.49 -17.77 12.11
CA ALA A 517 -22.37 -17.44 11.25
C ALA A 517 -21.42 -16.44 11.92
N ARG A 518 -21.99 -15.41 12.56
CA ARG A 518 -21.21 -14.42 13.30
C ARG A 518 -20.38 -15.04 14.41
N LYS A 519 -20.99 -15.85 15.29
CA LYS A 519 -20.29 -16.56 16.38
C LYS A 519 -19.18 -17.47 15.86
N THR A 520 -19.39 -18.12 14.73
CA THR A 520 -18.37 -18.96 14.10
C THR A 520 -17.15 -18.13 13.69
N LEU A 521 -17.35 -16.99 13.04
CA LEU A 521 -16.25 -16.09 12.64
C LEU A 521 -15.55 -15.46 13.85
N GLU A 522 -16.29 -15.07 14.89
CA GLU A 522 -15.76 -14.54 16.16
C GLU A 522 -14.81 -15.55 16.83
N GLN A 523 -15.22 -16.80 16.93
CA GLN A 523 -14.39 -17.87 17.53
C GLN A 523 -13.12 -18.14 16.72
N ARG A 524 -13.23 -18.24 15.40
CA ARG A 524 -12.10 -18.50 14.51
C ARG A 524 -11.16 -17.29 14.43
N GLY A 525 -11.70 -16.08 14.40
CA GLY A 525 -10.94 -14.83 14.47
C GLY A 525 -10.13 -14.74 15.76
N ARG A 526 -10.76 -15.04 16.90
CA ARG A 526 -10.08 -15.08 18.20
C ARG A 526 -8.98 -16.14 18.24
N ALA A 527 -9.22 -17.33 17.71
CA ALA A 527 -8.20 -18.39 17.63
C ALA A 527 -7.00 -17.93 16.81
N THR A 528 -7.24 -17.29 15.66
CA THR A 528 -6.16 -16.71 14.83
C THR A 528 -5.38 -15.65 15.61
N ALA A 529 -6.05 -14.74 16.32
CA ALA A 529 -5.37 -13.72 17.12
C ALA A 529 -4.46 -14.31 18.21
N LEU A 530 -4.85 -15.43 18.82
CA LEU A 530 -4.03 -16.16 19.81
C LEU A 530 -2.78 -16.82 19.16
N GLU A 531 -2.86 -17.23 17.90
CA GLU A 531 -1.69 -17.72 17.15
C GLU A 531 -0.66 -16.61 16.88
N PHE A 532 -1.12 -15.40 16.66
CA PHE A 532 -0.30 -14.21 16.42
C PHE A 532 -0.29 -13.29 17.64
N SER A 533 -0.24 -13.86 18.87
CA SER A 533 -0.15 -13.01 20.07
C SER A 533 1.11 -12.15 20.06
N LEU A 534 1.02 -11.00 20.71
CA LEU A 534 2.10 -10.02 20.78
C LEU A 534 3.40 -10.64 21.29
N GLU A 535 3.32 -11.49 22.33
CA GLU A 535 4.46 -12.19 22.92
C GLU A 535 5.16 -13.11 21.92
N LYS A 536 4.37 -13.89 21.14
CA LYS A 536 4.93 -14.80 20.13
C LYS A 536 5.63 -14.05 19.01
N GLN A 537 5.06 -12.93 18.54
CA GLN A 537 5.68 -12.16 17.47
C GLN A 537 6.90 -11.38 17.97
N ALA A 538 6.85 -10.85 19.21
CA ALA A 538 8.01 -10.21 19.83
C ALA A 538 9.19 -11.18 20.00
N LEU A 539 8.92 -12.46 20.32
CA LEU A 539 9.96 -13.48 20.37
C LEU A 539 10.61 -13.72 19.00
N LYS A 540 9.83 -13.80 17.92
CA LYS A 540 10.38 -13.91 16.56
C LYS A 540 11.21 -12.67 16.19
N PHE A 541 10.72 -11.49 16.53
CA PHE A 541 11.42 -10.24 16.31
C PHE A 541 12.77 -10.21 17.06
N GLU A 542 12.78 -10.62 18.35
CA GLU A 542 13.99 -10.77 19.14
C GLU A 542 15.00 -11.72 18.50
N MET A 543 14.56 -12.90 18.03
CA MET A 543 15.44 -13.88 17.36
C MET A 543 16.13 -13.28 16.13
N VAL A 544 15.42 -12.48 15.34
CA VAL A 544 16.01 -11.77 14.20
C VAL A 544 17.06 -10.77 14.67
N LEU A 545 16.75 -9.94 15.68
CA LEU A 545 17.69 -8.96 16.23
C LEU A 545 18.95 -9.64 16.75
N GLN A 546 18.83 -10.76 17.45
CA GLN A 546 19.96 -11.54 17.95
C GLN A 546 20.81 -12.13 16.82
N SER A 547 20.17 -12.65 15.76
CA SER A 547 20.88 -13.15 14.58
C SER A 547 21.69 -12.04 13.90
N VAL A 548 21.08 -10.86 13.74
CA VAL A 548 21.73 -9.71 13.13
C VAL A 548 22.88 -9.19 14.01
N ALA A 549 22.67 -9.08 15.32
CA ALA A 549 23.71 -8.61 16.27
C ALA A 549 24.93 -9.54 16.32
N ARG A 550 24.78 -10.83 16.03
CA ARG A 550 25.87 -11.82 15.99
C ARG A 550 26.59 -11.87 14.65
N SER A 551 26.06 -11.26 13.61
CA SER A 551 26.68 -11.23 12.30
C SER A 551 28.01 -10.46 12.36
N THR A 552 29.13 -11.14 12.17
CA THR A 552 30.48 -10.56 12.25
C THR A 552 30.88 -9.77 11.01
N SER A 553 30.15 -9.92 9.91
CA SER A 553 30.40 -9.20 8.66
C SER A 553 29.46 -7.99 8.57
N LEU A 554 29.98 -6.81 8.92
CA LEU A 554 29.32 -5.57 8.52
C LEU A 554 29.38 -5.46 7.00
N PRO A 555 28.26 -5.15 6.33
CA PRO A 555 28.28 -4.94 4.89
C PRO A 555 29.29 -3.84 4.53
N SER A 556 30.20 -4.11 3.58
CA SER A 556 31.10 -3.07 3.08
C SER A 556 30.30 -2.12 2.21
N PHE A 557 30.01 -0.93 2.73
CA PHE A 557 29.29 0.11 2.03
C PHE A 557 30.25 1.16 1.48
N SER A 558 30.22 1.43 0.19
CA SER A 558 30.93 2.55 -0.44
C SER A 558 29.93 3.50 -1.09
N ARG A 559 29.83 4.74 -0.57
CA ARG A 559 29.03 5.82 -1.19
C ARG A 559 29.33 5.99 -2.68
N THR A 560 30.58 5.72 -3.09
CA THR A 560 31.03 5.79 -4.47
C THR A 560 30.41 4.71 -5.37
N ALA A 561 30.12 3.53 -4.83
CA ALA A 561 29.42 2.45 -5.55
C ALA A 561 27.95 2.81 -5.78
N MET A 562 27.29 3.37 -4.79
CA MET A 562 25.89 3.81 -4.86
C MET A 562 25.68 4.95 -5.89
N GLN A 563 26.59 5.92 -5.92
CA GLN A 563 26.54 6.99 -6.93
C GLN A 563 26.74 6.48 -8.37
N ARG A 564 27.52 5.43 -8.55
CA ARG A 564 27.73 4.80 -9.87
C ARG A 564 26.56 3.94 -10.35
N GLU A 565 25.77 3.34 -9.45
CA GLU A 565 24.56 2.58 -9.82
C GLU A 565 23.35 3.48 -10.07
N ILE A 566 23.29 4.69 -9.48
CA ILE A 566 22.23 5.67 -9.73
C ILE A 566 22.43 6.37 -11.08
N LEU A 567 23.68 6.43 -11.59
CA LEU A 567 24.03 7.07 -12.86
C LEU A 567 24.02 6.09 -14.06
N LYS A 568 23.77 4.81 -13.83
CA LYS A 568 23.47 3.80 -14.84
C LYS A 568 21.97 3.58 -14.95
#